data_fe7f6984a0cbf9cb3deb4091ad2670cd
#
_entry.id   fe7f6984a0cbf9cb3deb4091ad2670cd
#
_cell.length_a   1.000
_cell.length_b   1.000
_cell.length_c   1.000
_cell.angle_alpha   90.00
_cell.angle_beta   90.00
_cell.angle_gamma   90.00
#
_symmetry.space_group_name_H-M   'P 1'
#
loop_
_entity.id
_entity.type
_entity.pdbx_description
1 polymer ?
#
loop_
_entity_poly.entity_id
_entity_poly.type
_entity_poly.pdbx_seq_one_letter_code
_entity_poly.pdbx_strand_id
1 'polypeptide(L)'
;MLKDKEFWLVAGGISLAFIIYWLAGHPLLNEERIVMLLVVVVMSANLIYYTRFAKKGGEIFLRAIPGLKAVEEAVGRSTEMGKSVLYVPGIMDMDQVETVAGVIILGHVSKMTSRYETNLNVPVSRSIVMKAARETVREAYTMEGRPDLFQDDMVHYLTDDQFAYAAGVNGIMVREKPAACLYMGKFYAESLILAETGNSIGAIQIAGTASQSQIPFFVTACDYTLIGEEFFAASAYLSQSPELMGGLKGQDMMKAGVIVTIILSLLMRMLFDLGLIEWNIISILTVQ
;
A
#
# COMPACT_ATOMS: atom_id res chain seq x y z
N MET A 1 -5.43 -17.34 -21.82
CA MET A 1 -5.13 -17.33 -23.28
C MET A 1 -5.98 -16.34 -24.10
N LEU A 2 -7.29 -16.16 -23.82
CA LEU A 2 -8.13 -15.15 -24.55
C LEU A 2 -7.78 -13.70 -24.19
N LYS A 3 -7.49 -13.40 -22.91
CA LYS A 3 -7.06 -12.05 -22.46
C LYS A 3 -5.75 -11.55 -23.09
N ASP A 4 -4.84 -12.44 -23.43
CA ASP A 4 -3.58 -12.06 -24.09
C ASP A 4 -3.81 -11.63 -25.55
N LYS A 5 -4.77 -12.22 -26.26
CA LYS A 5 -5.08 -11.86 -27.66
C LYS A 5 -5.73 -10.48 -27.76
N GLU A 6 -6.65 -10.16 -26.85
CA GLU A 6 -7.29 -8.83 -26.83
C GLU A 6 -6.29 -7.73 -26.49
N PHE A 7 -5.37 -7.99 -25.56
CA PHE A 7 -4.27 -7.05 -25.26
C PHE A 7 -3.40 -6.77 -26.50
N TRP A 8 -3.00 -7.80 -27.24
CA TRP A 8 -2.17 -7.62 -28.46
C TRP A 8 -2.95 -6.96 -29.59
N LEU A 9 -4.26 -7.18 -29.71
CA LEU A 9 -5.12 -6.48 -30.68
C LEU A 9 -5.22 -4.98 -30.36
N VAL A 10 -5.44 -4.63 -29.10
CA VAL A 10 -5.49 -3.22 -28.66
C VAL A 10 -4.13 -2.55 -28.81
N ALA A 11 -3.05 -3.21 -28.36
CA ALA A 11 -1.68 -2.69 -28.52
C ALA A 11 -1.30 -2.52 -30.00
N GLY A 12 -1.67 -3.49 -30.84
CA GLY A 12 -1.46 -3.43 -32.29
C GLY A 12 -2.28 -2.30 -32.94
N GLY A 13 -3.53 -2.13 -32.54
CA GLY A 13 -4.39 -1.04 -33.02
C GLY A 13 -3.87 0.34 -32.66
N ILE A 14 -3.41 0.53 -31.43
CA ILE A 14 -2.78 1.78 -30.95
C ILE A 14 -1.50 2.04 -31.75
N SER A 15 -0.65 1.03 -31.92
CA SER A 15 0.60 1.17 -32.68
C SER A 15 0.34 1.53 -34.14
N LEU A 16 -0.69 0.93 -34.75
CA LEU A 16 -1.09 1.23 -36.13
C LEU A 16 -1.62 2.67 -36.25
N ALA A 17 -2.43 3.14 -35.31
CA ALA A 17 -2.92 4.51 -35.26
C ALA A 17 -1.77 5.52 -35.13
N PHE A 18 -0.75 5.21 -34.33
CA PHE A 18 0.47 6.02 -34.19
C PHE A 18 1.26 6.06 -35.52
N ILE A 19 1.40 4.93 -36.20
CA ILE A 19 2.10 4.86 -37.52
C ILE A 19 1.33 5.68 -38.57
N ILE A 20 0.02 5.55 -38.63
CA ILE A 20 -0.82 6.30 -39.59
C ILE A 20 -0.72 7.81 -39.33
N TYR A 21 -0.78 8.24 -38.07
CA TYR A 21 -0.65 9.65 -37.68
C TYR A 21 0.73 10.22 -38.06
N TRP A 22 1.80 9.44 -37.85
CA TRP A 22 3.16 9.81 -38.24
C TRP A 22 3.33 9.90 -39.77
N LEU A 23 2.77 8.96 -40.51
CA LEU A 23 2.77 8.97 -41.98
C LEU A 23 1.96 10.14 -42.55
N ALA A 24 0.98 10.66 -41.81
CA ALA A 24 0.22 11.86 -42.19
C ALA A 24 1.02 13.17 -42.01
N GLY A 25 2.31 13.10 -41.65
CA GLY A 25 3.20 14.25 -41.55
C GLY A 25 3.03 15.10 -40.28
N HIS A 26 2.30 14.57 -39.28
CA HIS A 26 2.18 15.25 -38.01
C HIS A 26 3.33 14.85 -37.08
N PRO A 27 4.02 15.78 -36.40
CA PRO A 27 5.03 15.45 -35.40
C PRO A 27 4.35 14.80 -34.20
N LEU A 28 4.42 13.46 -34.10
CA LEU A 28 3.87 12.66 -33.00
C LEU A 28 4.54 12.94 -31.66
N LEU A 29 5.79 13.36 -31.73
CA LEU A 29 6.63 13.57 -30.56
C LEU A 29 7.20 14.98 -30.62
N ASN A 30 6.99 15.73 -29.56
CA ASN A 30 7.76 16.94 -29.33
C ASN A 30 9.19 16.48 -29.00
N GLU A 31 10.19 16.92 -29.80
CA GLU A 31 11.60 16.53 -29.61
C GLU A 31 12.09 16.77 -28.18
N GLU A 32 11.60 17.85 -27.56
CA GLU A 32 11.91 18.20 -26.17
C GLU A 32 11.41 17.16 -25.15
N ARG A 33 10.41 16.30 -25.51
CA ARG A 33 9.81 15.31 -24.60
C ARG A 33 10.18 13.86 -24.89
N ILE A 34 11.04 13.63 -25.85
CA ILE A 34 11.47 12.26 -26.23
C ILE A 34 12.11 11.53 -25.04
N VAL A 35 12.95 12.22 -24.25
CA VAL A 35 13.60 11.64 -23.07
C VAL A 35 12.54 11.22 -22.04
N MET A 36 11.53 12.05 -21.80
CA MET A 36 10.45 11.75 -20.87
C MET A 36 9.63 10.52 -21.32
N LEU A 37 9.32 10.42 -22.61
CA LEU A 37 8.66 9.25 -23.18
C LEU A 37 9.51 7.98 -22.97
N LEU A 38 10.81 8.05 -23.24
CA LEU A 38 11.71 6.93 -23.10
C LEU A 38 11.78 6.43 -21.64
N VAL A 39 11.85 7.35 -20.68
CA VAL A 39 11.78 7.03 -19.25
C VAL A 39 10.48 6.32 -18.91
N VAL A 40 9.32 6.84 -19.35
CA VAL A 40 8.01 6.22 -19.10
C VAL A 40 7.92 4.82 -19.69
N VAL A 41 8.42 4.61 -20.93
CA VAL A 41 8.43 3.30 -21.58
C VAL A 41 9.32 2.30 -20.81
N VAL A 42 10.52 2.70 -20.41
CA VAL A 42 11.45 1.85 -19.64
C VAL A 42 10.83 1.50 -18.28
N MET A 43 10.26 2.47 -17.57
CA MET A 43 9.60 2.23 -16.27
C MET A 43 8.42 1.28 -16.40
N SER A 44 7.58 1.46 -17.43
CA SER A 44 6.42 0.59 -17.67
C SER A 44 6.85 -0.83 -18.05
N ALA A 45 7.85 -0.96 -18.91
CA ALA A 45 8.40 -2.25 -19.31
C ALA A 45 8.98 -3.02 -18.12
N ASN A 46 9.72 -2.33 -17.24
CA ASN A 46 10.28 -2.89 -16.02
C ASN A 46 9.17 -3.42 -15.09
N LEU A 47 8.12 -2.62 -14.86
CA LEU A 47 6.99 -3.02 -14.01
C LEU A 47 6.29 -4.28 -14.58
N ILE A 48 6.01 -4.29 -15.89
CA ILE A 48 5.38 -5.43 -16.59
C ILE A 48 6.28 -6.66 -16.51
N TYR A 49 7.60 -6.50 -16.67
CA TYR A 49 8.56 -7.60 -16.60
C TYR A 49 8.52 -8.28 -15.22
N TYR A 50 8.66 -7.52 -14.13
CA TYR A 50 8.69 -8.10 -12.78
C TYR A 50 7.33 -8.67 -12.36
N THR A 51 6.23 -8.05 -12.77
CA THR A 51 4.89 -8.61 -12.54
C THR A 51 4.71 -9.94 -13.28
N ARG A 52 5.16 -10.04 -14.53
CA ARG A 52 5.13 -11.30 -15.28
C ARG A 52 6.10 -12.36 -14.73
N PHE A 53 7.27 -11.94 -14.27
CA PHE A 53 8.24 -12.82 -13.63
C PHE A 53 7.67 -13.44 -12.36
N ALA A 54 7.03 -12.65 -11.50
CA ALA A 54 6.35 -13.12 -10.31
C ALA A 54 5.21 -14.11 -10.64
N LYS A 55 4.37 -13.80 -11.65
CA LYS A 55 3.28 -14.68 -12.10
C LYS A 55 3.76 -16.03 -12.64
N LYS A 56 4.98 -16.11 -13.15
CA LYS A 56 5.59 -17.35 -13.62
C LYS A 56 6.24 -18.19 -12.51
N GLY A 57 6.07 -17.79 -11.24
CA GLY A 57 6.67 -18.46 -10.09
C GLY A 57 8.12 -18.07 -9.81
N GLY A 58 8.58 -16.94 -10.34
CA GLY A 58 9.90 -16.40 -9.98
C GLY A 58 9.95 -16.02 -8.51
N GLU A 59 10.96 -16.48 -7.79
CA GLU A 59 11.16 -16.12 -6.39
C GLU A 59 11.53 -14.64 -6.26
N ILE A 60 10.69 -13.89 -5.54
CA ILE A 60 10.93 -12.50 -5.20
C ILE A 60 11.25 -12.43 -3.71
N PHE A 61 12.50 -12.13 -3.41
CA PHE A 61 12.90 -11.87 -2.02
C PHE A 61 12.34 -10.52 -1.57
N LEU A 62 11.50 -10.55 -0.54
CA LEU A 62 11.07 -9.38 0.21
C LEU A 62 11.70 -9.44 1.61
N ARG A 63 12.25 -8.32 2.05
CA ARG A 63 12.80 -8.20 3.40
C ARG A 63 11.67 -8.32 4.43
N ALA A 64 11.89 -9.05 5.51
CA ALA A 64 10.96 -9.11 6.63
C ALA A 64 10.72 -7.69 7.20
N ILE A 65 9.46 -7.36 7.41
CA ILE A 65 9.03 -6.04 7.88
C ILE A 65 8.84 -6.09 9.40
N PRO A 66 9.63 -5.32 10.17
CA PRO A 66 9.56 -5.38 11.64
C PRO A 66 8.17 -5.04 12.19
N GLY A 67 7.45 -4.12 11.54
CA GLY A 67 6.10 -3.74 11.94
C GLY A 67 5.08 -4.88 11.88
N LEU A 68 5.28 -5.91 11.04
CA LEU A 68 4.41 -7.09 11.03
C LEU A 68 4.58 -7.95 12.27
N LYS A 69 5.80 -8.07 12.78
CA LYS A 69 6.05 -8.74 14.08
C LYS A 69 5.35 -8.00 15.21
N ALA A 70 5.38 -6.66 15.19
CA ALA A 70 4.66 -5.86 16.18
C ALA A 70 3.15 -6.13 16.15
N VAL A 71 2.56 -6.32 14.96
CA VAL A 71 1.13 -6.71 14.83
C VAL A 71 0.89 -8.08 15.47
N GLU A 72 1.75 -9.07 15.21
CA GLU A 72 1.64 -10.40 15.82
C GLU A 72 1.75 -10.34 17.35
N GLU A 73 2.70 -9.56 17.87
CA GLU A 73 2.88 -9.35 19.32
C GLU A 73 1.68 -8.66 19.95
N ALA A 74 1.09 -7.65 19.27
CA ALA A 74 -0.07 -6.93 19.77
C ALA A 74 -1.33 -7.83 19.84
N VAL A 75 -1.55 -8.67 18.83
CA VAL A 75 -2.64 -9.65 18.84
C VAL A 75 -2.40 -10.69 19.94
N GLY A 76 -1.19 -11.22 20.06
CA GLY A 76 -0.83 -12.17 21.12
C GLY A 76 -1.07 -11.61 22.52
N ARG A 77 -0.65 -10.38 22.78
CA ARG A 77 -0.93 -9.69 24.06
C ARG A 77 -2.41 -9.47 24.31
N SER A 78 -3.17 -9.13 23.27
CA SER A 78 -4.64 -8.99 23.40
C SER A 78 -5.28 -10.30 23.86
N THR A 79 -4.81 -11.42 23.30
CA THR A 79 -5.23 -12.77 23.70
C THR A 79 -4.89 -13.06 25.17
N GLU A 80 -3.66 -12.82 25.59
CA GLU A 80 -3.21 -13.02 26.98
C GLU A 80 -4.03 -12.19 27.99
N MET A 81 -4.40 -10.98 27.58
CA MET A 81 -5.21 -10.07 28.43
C MET A 81 -6.71 -10.36 28.38
N GLY A 82 -7.18 -11.26 27.49
CA GLY A 82 -8.60 -11.53 27.27
C GLY A 82 -9.37 -10.30 26.75
N LYS A 83 -8.70 -9.41 25.99
CA LYS A 83 -9.27 -8.18 25.46
C LYS A 83 -9.34 -8.19 23.93
N SER A 84 -10.21 -7.34 23.39
CA SER A 84 -10.38 -7.23 21.94
C SER A 84 -9.21 -6.54 21.23
N VAL A 85 -9.10 -6.81 19.93
CA VAL A 85 -8.31 -6.05 18.97
C VAL A 85 -9.25 -5.12 18.23
N LEU A 86 -8.96 -3.83 18.22
CA LEU A 86 -9.67 -2.83 17.42
C LEU A 86 -8.91 -2.59 16.13
N TYR A 87 -9.57 -2.72 14.99
CA TYR A 87 -8.98 -2.51 13.68
C TYR A 87 -9.72 -1.41 12.90
N VAL A 88 -9.02 -0.35 12.53
CA VAL A 88 -9.57 0.83 11.83
C VAL A 88 -8.96 0.92 10.44
N PRO A 89 -9.72 0.62 9.35
CA PRO A 89 -9.19 0.57 7.98
C PRO A 89 -9.09 1.96 7.31
N GLY A 90 -9.07 3.05 8.07
CA GLY A 90 -9.12 4.41 7.56
C GLY A 90 -10.54 4.88 7.29
N ILE A 91 -10.68 6.06 6.67
CA ILE A 91 -11.98 6.70 6.39
C ILE A 91 -12.31 6.79 4.89
N MET A 92 -11.42 6.34 4.03
CA MET A 92 -11.60 6.41 2.58
C MET A 92 -12.23 5.15 2.01
N ASP A 93 -12.67 5.24 0.75
CA ASP A 93 -13.31 4.13 0.05
C ASP A 93 -12.28 3.21 -0.65
N MET A 94 -12.74 2.11 -1.24
CA MET A 94 -11.92 1.09 -1.93
C MET A 94 -11.23 1.58 -3.21
N ASP A 95 -11.49 2.80 -3.65
CA ASP A 95 -10.78 3.48 -4.74
C ASP A 95 -9.37 3.93 -4.33
N GLN A 96 -9.10 3.99 -3.02
CA GLN A 96 -7.79 4.36 -2.47
C GLN A 96 -6.93 3.13 -2.22
N VAL A 97 -5.70 3.16 -2.74
CA VAL A 97 -4.74 2.05 -2.61
C VAL A 97 -4.42 1.74 -1.14
N GLU A 98 -4.38 2.77 -0.28
CA GLU A 98 -4.16 2.62 1.16
C GLU A 98 -5.29 1.84 1.83
N THR A 99 -6.56 2.06 1.42
CA THR A 99 -7.71 1.32 1.96
C THR A 99 -7.63 -0.15 1.54
N VAL A 100 -7.28 -0.43 0.28
CA VAL A 100 -7.09 -1.81 -0.21
C VAL A 100 -5.96 -2.51 0.57
N ALA A 101 -4.83 -1.84 0.78
CA ALA A 101 -3.72 -2.38 1.56
C ALA A 101 -4.15 -2.66 3.01
N GLY A 102 -4.93 -1.76 3.63
CA GLY A 102 -5.50 -1.96 4.97
C GLY A 102 -6.41 -3.19 5.03
N VAL A 103 -7.29 -3.41 4.05
CA VAL A 103 -8.17 -4.58 4.01
C VAL A 103 -7.36 -5.88 3.83
N ILE A 104 -6.27 -5.87 3.08
CA ILE A 104 -5.37 -7.03 2.94
C ILE A 104 -4.71 -7.36 4.30
N ILE A 105 -4.22 -6.35 5.02
CA ILE A 105 -3.62 -6.54 6.34
C ILE A 105 -4.69 -7.02 7.35
N LEU A 106 -5.92 -6.51 7.25
CA LEU A 106 -7.05 -7.01 8.05
C LEU A 106 -7.25 -8.51 7.89
N GLY A 107 -7.16 -9.04 6.66
CA GLY A 107 -7.25 -10.48 6.43
C GLY A 107 -6.20 -11.28 7.20
N HIS A 108 -4.97 -10.77 7.31
CA HIS A 108 -3.92 -11.41 8.12
C HIS A 108 -4.20 -11.31 9.63
N VAL A 109 -4.59 -10.14 10.11
CA VAL A 109 -4.99 -9.94 11.52
C VAL A 109 -6.14 -10.86 11.87
N SER A 110 -7.12 -11.01 10.97
CA SER A 110 -8.29 -11.89 11.16
C SER A 110 -7.92 -13.36 11.27
N LYS A 111 -6.92 -13.83 10.52
CA LYS A 111 -6.38 -15.19 10.68
C LYS A 111 -5.78 -15.40 12.07
N MET A 112 -5.02 -14.42 12.56
CA MET A 112 -4.43 -14.50 13.90
C MET A 112 -5.50 -14.45 14.99
N THR A 113 -6.44 -13.53 14.92
CA THR A 113 -7.52 -13.41 15.91
C THR A 113 -8.42 -14.65 15.93
N SER A 114 -8.68 -15.25 14.78
CA SER A 114 -9.38 -16.55 14.66
C SER A 114 -8.60 -17.68 15.32
N ARG A 115 -7.29 -17.77 15.07
CA ARG A 115 -6.42 -18.82 15.64
C ARG A 115 -6.29 -18.71 17.15
N TYR A 116 -6.22 -17.49 17.68
CA TYR A 116 -6.07 -17.25 19.12
C TYR A 116 -7.41 -17.00 19.84
N GLU A 117 -8.53 -17.14 19.15
CA GLU A 117 -9.89 -16.91 19.70
C GLU A 117 -10.04 -15.52 20.33
N THR A 118 -9.38 -14.51 19.74
CA THR A 118 -9.41 -13.14 20.23
C THR A 118 -10.51 -12.35 19.56
N ASN A 119 -11.27 -11.57 20.31
CA ASN A 119 -12.32 -10.73 19.75
C ASN A 119 -11.74 -9.65 18.85
N LEU A 120 -12.28 -9.53 17.65
CA LEU A 120 -11.93 -8.52 16.64
C LEU A 120 -13.10 -7.56 16.46
N ASN A 121 -12.83 -6.25 16.52
CA ASN A 121 -13.80 -5.21 16.29
C ASN A 121 -13.31 -4.28 15.17
N VAL A 122 -14.09 -4.16 14.09
CA VAL A 122 -13.71 -3.41 12.88
C VAL A 122 -14.78 -2.38 12.54
N PRO A 123 -14.76 -1.20 13.17
CA PRO A 123 -15.63 -0.09 12.79
C PRO A 123 -15.16 0.49 11.45
N VAL A 124 -16.08 0.69 10.52
CA VAL A 124 -15.77 1.24 9.18
C VAL A 124 -16.59 2.47 8.87
N SER A 125 -16.02 3.37 8.09
CA SER A 125 -16.64 4.63 7.67
C SER A 125 -17.41 4.51 6.35
N ARG A 126 -17.12 3.52 5.51
CA ARG A 126 -17.72 3.37 4.18
C ARG A 126 -18.42 2.04 4.01
N SER A 127 -19.62 2.05 3.45
CA SER A 127 -20.43 0.85 3.26
C SER A 127 -19.80 -0.19 2.30
N ILE A 128 -19.05 0.27 1.31
CA ILE A 128 -18.33 -0.61 0.37
C ILE A 128 -17.16 -1.28 1.10
N VAL A 129 -16.40 -0.51 1.88
CA VAL A 129 -15.30 -1.04 2.72
C VAL A 129 -15.85 -2.04 3.74
N MET A 130 -17.03 -1.77 4.35
CA MET A 130 -17.68 -2.73 5.25
C MET A 130 -17.92 -4.09 4.59
N LYS A 131 -18.46 -4.10 3.37
CA LYS A 131 -18.72 -5.35 2.64
C LYS A 131 -17.42 -6.10 2.33
N ALA A 132 -16.41 -5.39 1.82
CA ALA A 132 -15.10 -5.98 1.51
C ALA A 132 -14.41 -6.51 2.78
N ALA A 133 -14.35 -5.71 3.84
CA ALA A 133 -13.76 -6.09 5.12
C ALA A 133 -14.47 -7.30 5.74
N ARG A 134 -15.82 -7.32 5.73
CA ARG A 134 -16.61 -8.43 6.26
C ARG A 134 -16.32 -9.74 5.51
N GLU A 135 -16.25 -9.68 4.18
CA GLU A 135 -15.94 -10.86 3.38
C GLU A 135 -14.50 -11.34 3.64
N THR A 136 -13.55 -10.41 3.73
CA THR A 136 -12.14 -10.72 4.06
C THR A 136 -12.01 -11.39 5.43
N VAL A 137 -12.72 -10.88 6.45
CA VAL A 137 -12.73 -11.49 7.80
C VAL A 137 -13.36 -12.87 7.76
N ARG A 138 -14.51 -13.03 7.11
CA ARG A 138 -15.21 -14.32 6.96
C ARG A 138 -14.31 -15.36 6.27
N GLU A 139 -13.67 -14.99 5.17
CA GLU A 139 -12.74 -15.84 4.45
C GLU A 139 -11.57 -16.27 5.35
N ALA A 140 -10.97 -15.32 6.08
CA ALA A 140 -9.85 -15.59 6.99
C ALA A 140 -10.24 -16.61 8.09
N TYR A 141 -11.40 -16.44 8.71
CA TYR A 141 -11.92 -17.38 9.72
C TYR A 141 -12.23 -18.75 9.14
N THR A 142 -12.75 -18.81 7.91
CA THR A 142 -13.01 -20.07 7.20
C THR A 142 -11.71 -20.79 6.86
N MET A 143 -10.68 -20.06 6.40
CA MET A 143 -9.36 -20.63 6.08
C MET A 143 -8.65 -21.24 7.31
N GLU A 144 -8.83 -20.64 8.48
CA GLU A 144 -8.28 -21.16 9.74
C GLU A 144 -9.14 -22.28 10.35
N GLY A 145 -10.23 -22.68 9.66
CA GLY A 145 -11.11 -23.77 10.12
C GLY A 145 -12.02 -23.40 11.29
N ARG A 146 -12.23 -22.11 11.54
CA ARG A 146 -13.04 -21.58 12.65
C ARG A 146 -14.16 -20.65 12.17
N PRO A 147 -14.97 -21.06 11.18
CA PRO A 147 -16.11 -20.25 10.72
C PRO A 147 -17.17 -20.02 11.81
N ASP A 148 -17.19 -20.84 12.85
CA ASP A 148 -18.05 -20.75 14.02
C ASP A 148 -17.79 -19.51 14.87
N LEU A 149 -16.59 -18.97 14.85
CA LEU A 149 -16.20 -17.77 15.60
C LEU A 149 -16.53 -16.47 14.86
N PHE A 150 -16.83 -16.53 13.57
CA PHE A 150 -17.17 -15.36 12.79
C PHE A 150 -18.56 -14.86 13.17
N GLN A 151 -18.67 -13.56 13.47
CA GLN A 151 -19.93 -12.87 13.72
C GLN A 151 -20.02 -11.65 12.79
N ASP A 152 -21.19 -11.41 12.21
CA ASP A 152 -21.38 -10.32 11.22
C ASP A 152 -21.20 -8.92 11.83
N ASP A 153 -21.37 -8.77 13.13
CA ASP A 153 -21.20 -7.53 13.88
C ASP A 153 -19.73 -7.17 14.19
N MET A 154 -18.79 -8.12 14.00
CA MET A 154 -17.37 -7.82 14.09
C MET A 154 -16.96 -6.69 13.13
N VAL A 155 -17.61 -6.62 11.97
CA VAL A 155 -17.38 -5.56 10.98
C VAL A 155 -18.66 -4.76 10.82
N HIS A 156 -18.68 -3.55 11.32
CA HIS A 156 -19.88 -2.72 11.33
C HIS A 156 -19.63 -1.31 10.84
N TYR A 157 -20.63 -0.77 10.17
CA TYR A 157 -20.63 0.61 9.67
C TYR A 157 -21.02 1.57 10.80
N LEU A 158 -20.30 2.68 10.92
CA LEU A 158 -20.64 3.76 11.85
C LEU A 158 -21.28 4.95 11.14
N THR A 159 -20.50 5.67 10.34
CA THR A 159 -20.94 6.86 9.61
C THR A 159 -19.90 7.29 8.58
N ASP A 160 -20.34 7.99 7.53
CA ASP A 160 -19.47 8.57 6.50
C ASP A 160 -18.85 9.92 6.92
N ASP A 161 -19.40 10.56 7.97
CA ASP A 161 -18.85 11.81 8.49
C ASP A 161 -17.57 11.55 9.27
N GLN A 162 -16.51 12.28 8.92
CA GLN A 162 -15.17 12.11 9.46
C GLN A 162 -15.08 12.22 10.98
N PHE A 163 -15.65 13.28 11.55
CA PHE A 163 -15.54 13.54 12.97
C PHE A 163 -16.54 12.73 13.80
N ALA A 164 -17.73 12.47 13.27
CA ALA A 164 -18.67 11.56 13.88
C ALA A 164 -18.13 10.13 13.91
N TYR A 165 -17.43 9.70 12.86
CA TYR A 165 -16.72 8.42 12.83
C TYR A 165 -15.63 8.35 13.92
N ALA A 166 -14.77 9.36 14.00
CA ALA A 166 -13.74 9.44 15.05
C ALA A 166 -14.36 9.39 16.46
N ALA A 167 -15.44 10.14 16.69
CA ALA A 167 -16.16 10.12 17.96
C ALA A 167 -16.76 8.74 18.27
N GLY A 168 -17.33 8.07 17.25
CA GLY A 168 -17.86 6.70 17.38
C GLY A 168 -16.79 5.68 17.76
N VAL A 169 -15.66 5.71 17.04
CA VAL A 169 -14.50 4.84 17.34
C VAL A 169 -13.94 5.13 18.74
N ASN A 170 -13.77 6.39 19.10
CA ASN A 170 -13.35 6.78 20.47
C ASN A 170 -14.31 6.26 21.53
N GLY A 171 -15.63 6.33 21.27
CA GLY A 171 -16.63 5.75 22.13
C GLY A 171 -16.45 4.25 22.35
N ILE A 172 -16.12 3.51 21.30
CA ILE A 172 -15.76 2.07 21.38
C ILE A 172 -14.51 1.89 22.23
N MET A 173 -13.43 2.64 21.95
CA MET A 173 -12.15 2.56 22.66
C MET A 173 -12.31 2.78 24.17
N VAL A 174 -13.05 3.79 24.57
CA VAL A 174 -13.25 4.12 25.99
C VAL A 174 -14.11 3.08 26.71
N ARG A 175 -15.14 2.53 26.04
CA ARG A 175 -16.03 1.52 26.63
C ARG A 175 -15.39 0.14 26.71
N GLU A 176 -14.79 -0.33 25.61
CA GLU A 176 -14.30 -1.70 25.50
C GLU A 176 -12.86 -1.85 25.96
N LYS A 177 -12.08 -0.76 25.94
CA LYS A 177 -10.65 -0.72 26.30
C LYS A 177 -9.87 -1.85 25.62
N PRO A 178 -9.86 -1.89 24.26
CA PRO A 178 -9.12 -2.91 23.52
C PRO A 178 -7.64 -2.92 23.95
N ALA A 179 -7.00 -4.09 23.93
CA ALA A 179 -5.58 -4.18 24.27
C ALA A 179 -4.70 -3.70 23.10
N ALA A 180 -5.16 -3.84 21.87
CA ALA A 180 -4.48 -3.36 20.69
C ALA A 180 -5.41 -2.55 19.79
N CYS A 181 -4.88 -1.45 19.24
CA CYS A 181 -5.52 -0.60 18.24
C CYS A 181 -4.66 -0.56 16.98
N LEU A 182 -5.21 -1.01 15.86
CA LEU A 182 -4.54 -1.07 14.58
C LEU A 182 -5.17 -0.07 13.62
N TYR A 183 -4.44 0.96 13.21
CA TYR A 183 -4.88 2.01 12.28
C TYR A 183 -4.21 1.79 10.93
N MET A 184 -4.89 1.16 9.97
CA MET A 184 -4.29 0.71 8.71
C MET A 184 -5.06 1.24 7.51
N GLY A 185 -4.57 2.33 6.89
CA GLY A 185 -5.23 2.92 5.73
C GLY A 185 -4.95 4.40 5.54
N LYS A 186 -5.91 5.09 4.92
CA LYS A 186 -5.81 6.54 4.68
C LYS A 186 -6.60 7.30 5.74
N PHE A 187 -5.92 8.24 6.37
CA PHE A 187 -6.43 9.07 7.45
C PHE A 187 -6.21 10.55 7.13
N TYR A 188 -6.94 11.40 7.85
CA TYR A 188 -6.76 12.85 7.91
C TYR A 188 -6.68 13.31 9.38
N ALA A 189 -7.32 14.42 9.74
CA ALA A 189 -7.23 15.00 11.08
C ALA A 189 -7.71 14.08 12.21
N GLU A 190 -8.58 13.10 11.93
CA GLU A 190 -9.06 12.11 12.91
C GLU A 190 -7.94 11.20 13.45
N SER A 191 -6.83 11.06 12.71
CA SER A 191 -5.69 10.22 13.12
C SER A 191 -5.15 10.60 14.49
N LEU A 192 -5.02 11.90 14.77
CA LEU A 192 -4.54 12.39 16.07
C LEU A 192 -5.51 12.07 17.19
N ILE A 193 -6.82 12.29 16.96
CA ILE A 193 -7.87 12.04 17.94
C ILE A 193 -7.91 10.55 18.31
N LEU A 194 -7.81 9.67 17.31
CA LEU A 194 -7.79 8.22 17.53
C LEU A 194 -6.54 7.78 18.30
N ALA A 195 -5.38 8.26 17.90
CA ALA A 195 -4.11 7.90 18.53
C ALA A 195 -3.98 8.41 19.96
N GLU A 196 -4.47 9.63 20.26
CA GLU A 196 -4.54 10.15 21.64
C GLU A 196 -5.47 9.31 22.52
N THR A 197 -6.63 8.93 21.99
CA THR A 197 -7.58 8.10 22.75
C THR A 197 -6.96 6.72 23.04
N GLY A 198 -6.34 6.10 22.04
CA GLY A 198 -5.65 4.81 22.22
C GLY A 198 -4.55 4.87 23.27
N ASN A 199 -3.76 5.94 23.28
CA ASN A 199 -2.75 6.18 24.32
C ASN A 199 -3.39 6.36 25.72
N SER A 200 -4.49 7.11 25.82
CA SER A 200 -5.15 7.36 27.09
C SER A 200 -5.73 6.10 27.75
N ILE A 201 -6.16 5.11 26.96
CA ILE A 201 -6.67 3.82 27.44
C ILE A 201 -5.57 2.79 27.68
N GLY A 202 -4.31 3.11 27.32
CA GLY A 202 -3.15 2.22 27.47
C GLY A 202 -3.14 1.05 26.46
N ALA A 203 -3.75 1.20 25.29
CA ALA A 203 -3.71 0.21 24.22
C ALA A 203 -2.34 0.22 23.51
N ILE A 204 -1.90 -0.94 23.04
CA ILE A 204 -0.80 -1.02 22.08
C ILE A 204 -1.29 -0.49 20.74
N GLN A 205 -0.60 0.49 20.19
CA GLN A 205 -1.03 1.16 18.98
C GLN A 205 -0.07 0.90 17.82
N ILE A 206 -0.61 0.42 16.70
CA ILE A 206 0.16 0.22 15.48
C ILE A 206 -0.56 0.92 14.34
N ALA A 207 0.14 1.82 13.66
CA ALA A 207 -0.39 2.54 12.51
C ALA A 207 0.31 2.13 11.21
N GLY A 208 -0.44 2.15 10.11
CA GLY A 208 0.08 1.96 8.75
C GLY A 208 -0.61 2.94 7.80
N THR A 209 0.14 3.89 7.27
CA THR A 209 -0.38 4.89 6.34
C THR A 209 0.67 5.42 5.39
N ALA A 210 0.23 5.80 4.18
CA ALA A 210 1.05 6.51 3.20
C ALA A 210 0.76 8.02 3.18
N SER A 211 -0.20 8.50 3.97
CA SER A 211 -0.56 9.92 4.06
C SER A 211 0.53 10.71 4.76
N GLN A 212 1.36 11.42 3.99
CA GLN A 212 2.53 12.16 4.50
C GLN A 212 2.20 13.16 5.62
N SER A 213 1.03 13.80 5.54
CA SER A 213 0.56 14.76 6.55
C SER A 213 0.18 14.11 7.88
N GLN A 214 -0.13 12.81 7.90
CA GLN A 214 -0.58 12.08 9.09
C GLN A 214 0.52 11.23 9.73
N ILE A 215 1.57 10.90 8.98
CA ILE A 215 2.72 10.14 9.49
C ILE A 215 3.30 10.73 10.78
N PRO A 216 3.56 12.05 10.90
CA PRO A 216 4.12 12.61 12.13
C PRO A 216 3.25 12.37 13.37
N PHE A 217 1.93 12.41 13.24
CA PHE A 217 1.00 12.16 14.35
C PHE A 217 1.07 10.70 14.82
N PHE A 218 1.05 9.76 13.89
CA PHE A 218 1.15 8.34 14.23
C PHE A 218 2.53 7.95 14.78
N VAL A 219 3.62 8.51 14.22
CA VAL A 219 4.98 8.27 14.74
C VAL A 219 5.14 8.76 16.17
N THR A 220 4.44 9.85 16.54
CA THR A 220 4.54 10.41 17.89
C THR A 220 3.66 9.67 18.91
N ALA A 221 2.51 9.14 18.48
CA ALA A 221 1.51 8.63 19.39
C ALA A 221 1.36 7.09 19.39
N CYS A 222 1.84 6.40 18.33
CA CYS A 222 1.76 4.95 18.23
C CYS A 222 3.08 4.27 18.59
N ASP A 223 3.00 3.04 19.11
CA ASP A 223 4.18 2.24 19.45
C ASP A 223 4.97 1.80 18.22
N TYR A 224 4.26 1.53 17.11
CA TYR A 224 4.86 1.18 15.82
C TYR A 224 4.12 1.86 14.67
N THR A 225 4.89 2.24 13.63
CA THR A 225 4.31 2.86 12.44
C THR A 225 4.93 2.31 11.16
N LEU A 226 4.09 1.74 10.29
CA LEU A 226 4.42 1.37 8.91
C LEU A 226 4.29 2.59 8.03
N ILE A 227 5.41 3.14 7.56
CA ILE A 227 5.44 4.44 6.89
C ILE A 227 5.47 4.28 5.37
N GLY A 228 4.50 4.86 4.67
CA GLY A 228 4.52 5.00 3.22
C GLY A 228 4.65 3.65 2.50
N GLU A 229 5.79 3.41 1.87
CA GLU A 229 6.05 2.16 1.14
C GLU A 229 6.10 0.92 2.00
N GLU A 230 6.52 1.04 3.25
CA GLU A 230 6.54 -0.09 4.18
C GLU A 230 5.15 -0.64 4.43
N PHE A 231 4.14 0.24 4.46
CA PHE A 231 2.73 -0.15 4.57
C PHE A 231 2.26 -0.97 3.35
N PHE A 232 2.61 -0.53 2.13
CA PHE A 232 2.30 -1.30 0.92
C PHE A 232 3.13 -2.58 0.81
N ALA A 233 4.39 -2.55 1.22
CA ALA A 233 5.24 -3.72 1.27
C ALA A 233 4.70 -4.77 2.25
N ALA A 234 4.15 -4.34 3.40
CA ALA A 234 3.50 -5.21 4.36
C ALA A 234 2.28 -5.91 3.75
N SER A 235 1.40 -5.17 3.05
CA SER A 235 0.23 -5.76 2.39
C SER A 235 0.63 -6.78 1.30
N ALA A 236 1.65 -6.47 0.50
CA ALA A 236 2.16 -7.37 -0.53
C ALA A 236 2.82 -8.63 0.06
N TYR A 237 3.60 -8.48 1.14
CA TYR A 237 4.21 -9.59 1.86
C TYR A 237 3.16 -10.55 2.44
N LEU A 238 2.08 -10.01 3.01
CA LEU A 238 1.02 -10.80 3.63
C LEU A 238 0.09 -11.47 2.61
N SER A 239 -0.23 -10.78 1.51
CA SER A 239 -1.08 -11.35 0.46
C SER A 239 -0.39 -12.42 -0.36
N GLN A 240 0.96 -12.37 -0.44
CA GLN A 240 1.78 -13.19 -1.35
C GLN A 240 1.28 -13.16 -2.81
N SER A 241 0.52 -12.12 -3.16
CA SER A 241 0.03 -11.92 -4.52
C SER A 241 1.18 -11.64 -5.47
N PRO A 242 1.35 -12.42 -6.56
CA PRO A 242 2.40 -12.21 -7.54
C PRO A 242 2.37 -10.81 -8.14
N GLU A 243 1.18 -10.23 -8.29
CA GLU A 243 0.99 -8.89 -8.82
C GLU A 243 1.62 -7.82 -7.90
N LEU A 244 1.30 -7.90 -6.61
CA LEU A 244 1.80 -6.93 -5.63
C LEU A 244 3.30 -7.09 -5.39
N MET A 245 3.77 -8.34 -5.26
CA MET A 245 5.20 -8.64 -5.10
C MET A 245 6.01 -8.20 -6.31
N GLY A 246 5.52 -8.49 -7.51
CA GLY A 246 6.16 -8.07 -8.77
C GLY A 246 6.17 -6.55 -8.93
N GLY A 247 5.07 -5.89 -8.56
CA GLY A 247 4.96 -4.43 -8.55
C GLY A 247 6.00 -3.77 -7.63
N LEU A 248 6.13 -4.24 -6.39
CA LEU A 248 7.13 -3.77 -5.43
C LEU A 248 8.56 -3.95 -5.95
N LYS A 249 8.90 -5.14 -6.46
CA LYS A 249 10.23 -5.40 -7.00
C LYS A 249 10.54 -4.52 -8.21
N GLY A 250 9.56 -4.32 -9.09
CA GLY A 250 9.68 -3.41 -10.21
C GLY A 250 9.96 -1.97 -9.75
N GLN A 251 9.27 -1.51 -8.72
CA GLN A 251 9.48 -0.19 -8.11
C GLN A 251 10.88 -0.04 -7.51
N ASP A 252 11.37 -1.04 -6.77
CA ASP A 252 12.73 -1.03 -6.21
C ASP A 252 13.80 -0.94 -7.30
N MET A 253 13.62 -1.68 -8.40
CA MET A 253 14.55 -1.62 -9.52
C MET A 253 14.52 -0.28 -10.25
N MET A 254 13.34 0.36 -10.35
CA MET A 254 13.23 1.71 -10.89
C MET A 254 13.98 2.73 -10.03
N LYS A 255 13.83 2.67 -8.69
CA LYS A 255 14.57 3.53 -7.77
C LYS A 255 16.08 3.34 -7.91
N ALA A 256 16.54 2.10 -7.97
CA ALA A 256 17.94 1.80 -8.20
C ALA A 256 18.44 2.40 -9.53
N GLY A 257 17.65 2.28 -10.60
CA GLY A 257 17.94 2.90 -11.89
C GLY A 257 18.06 4.43 -11.81
N VAL A 258 17.13 5.08 -11.12
CA VAL A 258 17.18 6.55 -10.92
C VAL A 258 18.42 6.96 -10.13
N ILE A 259 18.76 6.24 -9.05
CA ILE A 259 19.97 6.52 -8.25
C ILE A 259 21.23 6.39 -9.11
N VAL A 260 21.34 5.31 -9.91
CA VAL A 260 22.47 5.12 -10.82
C VAL A 260 22.55 6.25 -11.85
N THR A 261 21.43 6.67 -12.41
CA THR A 261 21.37 7.78 -13.38
C THR A 261 21.84 9.09 -12.74
N ILE A 262 21.43 9.39 -11.51
CA ILE A 262 21.87 10.59 -10.78
C ILE A 262 23.39 10.54 -10.54
N ILE A 263 23.94 9.41 -10.06
CA ILE A 263 25.36 9.24 -9.80
C ILE A 263 26.16 9.41 -11.10
N LEU A 264 25.72 8.78 -12.20
CA LEU A 264 26.38 8.91 -13.50
C LEU A 264 26.35 10.37 -14.00
N SER A 265 25.22 11.06 -13.84
CA SER A 265 25.10 12.47 -14.25
C SER A 265 26.04 13.37 -13.46
N LEU A 266 26.18 13.15 -12.14
CA LEU A 266 27.12 13.88 -11.29
C LEU A 266 28.59 13.61 -11.68
N LEU A 267 28.95 12.35 -11.93
CA LEU A 267 30.29 11.98 -12.38
C LEU A 267 30.63 12.60 -13.73
N MET A 268 29.69 12.54 -14.69
CA MET A 268 29.88 13.15 -16.01
C MET A 268 30.04 14.68 -15.89
N ARG A 269 29.28 15.33 -15.01
CA ARG A 269 29.42 16.76 -14.74
C ARG A 269 30.81 17.08 -14.18
N MET A 270 31.26 16.30 -13.20
CA MET A 270 32.59 16.50 -12.60
C MET A 270 33.70 16.31 -13.65
N LEU A 271 33.61 15.31 -14.51
CA LEU A 271 34.57 15.08 -15.59
C LEU A 271 34.58 16.20 -16.65
N PHE A 272 33.41 16.76 -16.94
CA PHE A 272 33.27 17.93 -17.81
C PHE A 272 33.93 19.16 -17.20
N ASP A 273 33.70 19.46 -15.92
CA ASP A 273 34.28 20.61 -15.22
C ASP A 273 35.83 20.48 -15.08
N LEU A 274 36.35 19.22 -15.08
CA LEU A 274 37.79 18.93 -15.10
C LEU A 274 38.40 19.00 -16.51
N GLY A 275 37.61 19.27 -17.55
CA GLY A 275 38.06 19.30 -18.93
C GLY A 275 38.44 17.96 -19.55
N LEU A 276 38.04 16.84 -18.92
CA LEU A 276 38.33 15.49 -19.39
C LEU A 276 37.33 14.97 -20.43
N ILE A 277 36.16 15.57 -20.53
CA ILE A 277 35.09 15.21 -21.47
C ILE A 277 34.48 16.51 -22.04
N GLU A 278 34.27 16.53 -23.36
CA GLU A 278 33.66 17.67 -24.05
C GLU A 278 32.12 17.64 -24.05
N TRP A 279 31.51 16.52 -23.69
CA TRP A 279 30.06 16.29 -23.76
C TRP A 279 29.38 16.65 -22.44
N ASN A 280 28.40 17.56 -22.53
CA ASN A 280 27.57 17.94 -21.38
C ASN A 280 26.22 17.21 -21.47
N ILE A 281 26.08 16.06 -20.78
CA ILE A 281 24.83 15.28 -20.72
C ILE A 281 23.66 16.10 -20.11
N ILE A 282 23.96 17.09 -19.27
CA ILE A 282 22.92 17.92 -18.64
C ILE A 282 22.13 18.69 -19.70
N SER A 283 22.75 19.09 -20.81
CA SER A 283 22.03 19.78 -21.90
C SER A 283 20.99 18.89 -22.60
N ILE A 284 21.09 17.56 -22.48
CA ILE A 284 20.13 16.58 -23.03
C ILE A 284 18.98 16.36 -22.07
N LEU A 285 19.22 16.51 -20.76
CA LEU A 285 18.24 16.27 -19.70
C LEU A 285 17.51 17.53 -19.27
N THR A 286 18.08 18.72 -19.50
CA THR A 286 17.39 19.98 -19.26
C THR A 286 16.47 20.28 -20.42
N VAL A 287 15.20 20.01 -20.23
CA VAL A 287 14.13 20.57 -21.07
C VAL A 287 14.13 22.08 -20.83
N GLN A 288 14.47 22.86 -21.87
CA GLN A 288 14.26 24.31 -21.85
C GLN A 288 12.77 24.64 -21.90
#